data_0e7a4fc092cb94e9a281772523491746
#
_entry.id   0e7a4fc092cb94e9a281772523491746
#
_cell.length_a   1.000
_cell.length_b   1.000
_cell.length_c   1.000
_cell.angle_alpha   90.00
_cell.angle_beta   90.00
_cell.angle_gamma   90.00
#
_symmetry.space_group_name_H-M   'P 1'
#
loop_
_entity.id
_entity.type
_entity.pdbx_description
1 polymer ?
#
loop_
_entity_poly.entity_id
_entity_poly.type
_entity_poly.pdbx_seq_one_letter_code
_entity_poly.pdbx_strand_id
1 'polypeptide(L)'
;VYEDEALGLLYFYDEELVDVDEEDENGNVQTVTKKKIIQKQVKATKGYRQLAKYRNKMEYTTGDPVIRTHMLTGDNEKGNAIVSEAEKYLGVPYVWGGTTPNGFDCSGLVQYVCNSLGINVNRVAEDQFKNGTAVNKDELQPGDLVFFEQNGYIHHVGIYAGDGMMIHAPRTGDVVKYQSMETDYYRSQYAGARRVY
;
A
#
# COMPACT_ATOMS: atom_id res chain seq x y z
N VAL A 1 -3.37 -11.84 11.56
CA VAL A 1 -2.49 -12.53 10.60
C VAL A 1 -1.76 -13.67 11.30
N TYR A 2 -1.77 -14.85 10.70
CA TYR A 2 -1.11 -16.04 11.21
C TYR A 2 -0.13 -16.57 10.15
N GLU A 3 1.06 -17.02 10.55
CA GLU A 3 2.03 -17.68 9.67
C GLU A 3 2.08 -19.18 10.00
N ASP A 4 1.90 -20.02 8.98
CA ASP A 4 2.23 -21.45 9.04
C ASP A 4 3.65 -21.61 8.50
N GLU A 5 4.61 -21.72 9.41
CA GLU A 5 6.03 -21.82 9.08
C GLU A 5 6.35 -23.12 8.31
N ALA A 6 5.61 -24.21 8.58
CA ALA A 6 5.82 -25.51 7.92
C ALA A 6 5.43 -25.47 6.44
N LEU A 7 4.38 -24.74 6.10
CA LEU A 7 3.90 -24.55 4.73
C LEU A 7 4.52 -23.33 4.05
N GLY A 8 5.16 -22.43 4.80
CA GLY A 8 5.65 -21.16 4.31
C GLY A 8 4.53 -20.26 3.81
N LEU A 9 3.38 -20.27 4.48
CA LEU A 9 2.18 -19.51 4.12
C LEU A 9 1.82 -18.53 5.23
N LEU A 10 1.35 -17.36 4.81
CA LEU A 10 0.72 -16.37 5.68
C LEU A 10 -0.79 -16.37 5.41
N TYR A 11 -1.56 -16.39 6.48
CA TYR A 11 -3.01 -16.33 6.46
C TYR A 11 -3.46 -14.95 6.94
N PHE A 12 -4.24 -14.27 6.12
CA PHE A 12 -4.88 -13.00 6.43
C PHE A 12 -6.39 -13.23 6.54
N TYR A 13 -6.99 -12.65 7.55
CA TYR A 13 -8.44 -12.59 7.68
C TYR A 13 -8.88 -11.19 7.27
N ASP A 14 -9.67 -11.10 6.21
CA ASP A 14 -10.30 -9.88 5.75
C ASP A 14 -11.80 -9.96 5.95
N GLU A 15 -12.44 -8.80 6.05
CA GLU A 15 -13.89 -8.68 6.04
C GLU A 15 -14.35 -8.25 4.65
N GLU A 16 -15.28 -9.00 4.08
CA GLU A 16 -15.98 -8.64 2.85
C GLU A 16 -17.43 -8.28 3.19
N LEU A 17 -17.92 -7.19 2.62
CA LEU A 17 -19.33 -6.87 2.69
C LEU A 17 -20.04 -7.68 1.61
N VAL A 18 -20.98 -8.52 2.02
CA VAL A 18 -21.79 -9.34 1.12
C VAL A 18 -23.25 -9.02 1.36
N ASP A 19 -23.96 -8.83 0.27
CA ASP A 19 -25.41 -8.67 0.33
C ASP A 19 -26.06 -10.05 0.47
N VAL A 20 -26.89 -10.19 1.49
CA VAL A 20 -27.59 -11.43 1.83
C VAL A 20 -29.07 -11.13 1.90
N ASP A 21 -29.87 -11.92 1.21
CA ASP A 21 -31.32 -11.83 1.33
C ASP A 21 -31.79 -12.52 2.60
N GLU A 22 -32.48 -11.76 3.46
CA GLU A 22 -33.08 -12.25 4.70
C GLU A 22 -34.58 -12.15 4.63
N GLU A 23 -35.26 -13.21 5.03
CA GLU A 23 -36.71 -13.28 5.13
C GLU A 23 -37.15 -12.94 6.56
N ASP A 24 -38.06 -11.99 6.70
CA ASP A 24 -38.63 -11.63 8.01
C ASP A 24 -39.74 -12.63 8.44
N GLU A 25 -40.21 -12.51 9.67
CA GLU A 25 -41.24 -13.36 10.25
C GLU A 25 -42.58 -13.36 9.46
N ASN A 26 -42.76 -12.43 8.54
CA ASN A 26 -43.93 -12.28 7.68
C ASN A 26 -43.70 -12.77 6.24
N GLY A 27 -42.52 -13.31 5.93
CA GLY A 27 -42.15 -13.80 4.61
C GLY A 27 -41.70 -12.73 3.63
N ASN A 28 -41.39 -11.52 4.10
CA ASN A 28 -40.84 -10.46 3.23
C ASN A 28 -39.33 -10.61 3.15
N VAL A 29 -38.82 -10.59 1.95
CA VAL A 29 -37.36 -10.65 1.68
C VAL A 29 -36.80 -9.25 1.62
N GLN A 30 -35.77 -8.97 2.42
CA GLN A 30 -34.97 -7.75 2.31
C GLN A 30 -33.50 -8.10 2.19
N THR A 31 -32.80 -7.39 1.29
CA THR A 31 -31.36 -7.51 1.12
C THR A 31 -30.66 -6.72 2.22
N VAL A 32 -29.88 -7.39 3.05
CA VAL A 32 -29.07 -6.76 4.11
C VAL A 32 -27.60 -7.00 3.85
N THR A 33 -26.80 -5.97 3.99
CA THR A 33 -25.35 -6.09 3.82
C THR A 33 -24.73 -6.62 5.11
N LYS A 34 -24.10 -7.78 5.05
CA LYS A 34 -23.41 -8.44 6.18
C LYS A 34 -21.92 -8.52 5.96
N LYS A 35 -21.19 -8.50 7.06
CA LYS A 35 -19.75 -8.75 7.06
C LYS A 35 -19.47 -10.25 7.01
N LYS A 36 -18.67 -10.68 6.04
CA LYS A 36 -18.18 -12.06 5.92
C LYS A 36 -16.67 -12.06 6.12
N ILE A 37 -16.17 -12.89 7.02
CA ILE A 37 -14.73 -13.08 7.20
C ILE A 37 -14.21 -14.00 6.10
N ILE A 38 -13.23 -13.50 5.35
CA ILE A 38 -12.56 -14.26 4.30
C ILE A 38 -11.13 -14.55 4.73
N GLN A 39 -10.73 -15.79 4.61
CA GLN A 39 -9.35 -16.21 4.81
C GLN A 39 -8.62 -16.19 3.46
N LYS A 40 -7.57 -15.40 3.34
CA LYS A 40 -6.66 -15.36 2.20
C LYS A 40 -5.32 -15.99 2.58
N GLN A 41 -4.72 -16.71 1.64
CA GLN A 41 -3.42 -17.34 1.80
C GLN A 41 -2.43 -16.68 0.84
N VAL A 42 -1.24 -16.35 1.31
CA VAL A 42 -0.14 -15.87 0.47
C VAL A 42 1.16 -16.56 0.88
N LYS A 43 2.08 -16.69 -0.09
CA LYS A 43 3.41 -17.22 0.20
C LYS A 43 4.12 -16.29 1.18
N ALA A 44 4.74 -16.86 2.23
CA ALA A 44 5.41 -16.12 3.30
C ALA A 44 6.74 -15.53 2.80
N THR A 45 6.67 -14.51 1.95
CA THR A 45 7.83 -13.72 1.53
C THR A 45 8.23 -12.71 2.60
N LYS A 46 9.44 -12.15 2.49
CA LYS A 46 9.93 -11.10 3.40
C LYS A 46 8.97 -9.88 3.43
N GLY A 47 8.43 -9.47 2.28
CA GLY A 47 7.49 -8.36 2.19
C GLY A 47 6.16 -8.67 2.88
N TYR A 48 5.58 -9.85 2.65
CA TYR A 48 4.33 -10.26 3.30
C TYR A 48 4.47 -10.46 4.81
N ARG A 49 5.60 -10.98 5.30
CA ARG A 49 5.89 -11.07 6.74
C ARG A 49 5.96 -9.69 7.39
N GLN A 50 6.53 -8.71 6.69
CA GLN A 50 6.57 -7.34 7.17
C GLN A 50 5.18 -6.70 7.19
N LEU A 51 4.37 -6.88 6.16
CA LEU A 51 2.96 -6.46 6.12
C LEU A 51 2.17 -7.07 7.29
N ALA A 52 2.33 -8.37 7.54
CA ALA A 52 1.68 -9.06 8.66
C ALA A 52 2.04 -8.42 10.01
N LYS A 53 3.33 -8.10 10.21
CA LYS A 53 3.80 -7.44 11.44
C LYS A 53 3.14 -6.06 11.65
N TYR A 54 2.95 -5.29 10.59
CA TYR A 54 2.29 -3.98 10.70
C TYR A 54 0.79 -4.11 10.92
N ARG A 55 0.11 -5.00 10.21
CA ARG A 55 -1.32 -5.29 10.43
C ARG A 55 -1.58 -5.70 11.88
N ASN A 56 -0.78 -6.63 12.43
CA ASN A 56 -0.93 -7.06 13.82
C ASN A 56 -0.68 -5.90 14.81
N LYS A 57 0.31 -5.04 14.53
CA LYS A 57 0.59 -3.88 15.38
C LYS A 57 -0.57 -2.88 15.40
N MET A 58 -1.21 -2.66 14.26
CA MET A 58 -2.37 -1.77 14.17
C MET A 58 -3.58 -2.32 14.93
N GLU A 59 -3.82 -3.62 14.89
CA GLU A 59 -4.87 -4.28 15.67
C GLU A 59 -4.70 -4.07 17.19
N TYR A 60 -3.46 -4.08 17.67
CA TYR A 60 -3.17 -3.87 19.09
C TYR A 60 -3.21 -2.41 19.55
N THR A 61 -2.97 -1.45 18.66
CA THR A 61 -2.85 -0.03 19.05
C THR A 61 -4.14 0.76 18.93
N THR A 62 -5.09 0.35 18.12
CA THR A 62 -6.28 1.17 17.84
C THR A 62 -7.56 0.62 18.43
N GLY A 63 -7.66 -0.67 18.75
CA GLY A 63 -8.87 -1.27 19.34
C GLY A 63 -10.17 -1.05 18.55
N ASP A 64 -10.11 -0.29 17.46
CA ASP A 64 -11.26 0.12 16.67
C ASP A 64 -11.24 -0.50 15.27
N PRO A 65 -12.14 -1.47 14.98
CA PRO A 65 -12.25 -2.09 13.66
C PRO A 65 -12.70 -1.11 12.56
N VAL A 66 -13.22 0.06 12.92
CA VAL A 66 -13.71 1.08 11.96
C VAL A 66 -12.56 1.73 11.18
N ILE A 67 -11.36 1.81 11.76
CA ILE A 67 -10.21 2.45 11.09
C ILE A 67 -9.74 1.65 9.87
N ARG A 68 -9.93 0.33 9.83
CA ARG A 68 -9.59 -0.50 8.66
C ARG A 68 -10.39 -0.16 7.40
N THR A 69 -11.64 0.21 7.58
CA THR A 69 -12.53 0.61 6.48
C THR A 69 -12.19 2.00 5.94
N HIS A 70 -11.65 2.87 6.77
CA HIS A 70 -11.31 4.26 6.38
C HIS A 70 -10.06 4.34 5.49
N MET A 71 -9.15 3.35 5.57
CA MET A 71 -7.96 3.33 4.71
C MET A 71 -8.28 3.08 3.23
N LEU A 72 -9.41 2.44 2.92
CA LEU A 72 -9.76 2.04 1.54
C LEU A 72 -11.16 2.49 1.10
N THR A 73 -11.93 3.20 1.92
CA THR A 73 -13.35 3.55 1.64
C THR A 73 -13.66 5.04 1.58
N GLY A 74 -12.66 5.91 1.45
CA GLY A 74 -12.88 7.30 1.05
C GLY A 74 -13.18 7.39 -0.46
N ASP A 75 -13.67 8.53 -0.94
CA ASP A 75 -13.91 8.87 -2.36
C ASP A 75 -12.65 8.82 -3.25
N ASN A 76 -11.59 8.10 -2.81
CA ASN A 76 -10.28 8.00 -3.46
C ASN A 76 -10.06 6.63 -4.12
N GLU A 77 -10.98 6.20 -4.97
CA GLU A 77 -10.89 4.91 -5.69
C GLU A 77 -9.59 4.75 -6.47
N LYS A 78 -9.11 5.83 -7.12
CA LYS A 78 -7.89 5.80 -7.93
C LYS A 78 -6.63 5.63 -7.08
N GLY A 79 -6.53 6.34 -5.97
CA GLY A 79 -5.40 6.21 -5.06
C GLY A 79 -5.36 4.83 -4.40
N ASN A 80 -6.52 4.31 -4.01
CA ASN A 80 -6.65 2.95 -3.48
C ASN A 80 -6.26 1.89 -4.52
N ALA A 81 -6.59 2.09 -5.80
CA ALA A 81 -6.16 1.20 -6.88
C ALA A 81 -4.63 1.19 -7.03
N ILE A 82 -3.96 2.34 -6.89
CA ILE A 82 -2.49 2.44 -6.92
C ILE A 82 -1.87 1.61 -5.78
N VAL A 83 -2.39 1.74 -4.55
CA VAL A 83 -1.91 0.96 -3.40
C VAL A 83 -2.12 -0.54 -3.63
N SER A 84 -3.34 -0.94 -4.03
CA SER A 84 -3.67 -2.34 -4.30
C SER A 84 -2.84 -2.95 -5.42
N GLU A 85 -2.51 -2.16 -6.45
CA GLU A 85 -1.60 -2.61 -7.51
C GLU A 85 -0.18 -2.79 -6.98
N ALA A 86 0.34 -1.84 -6.19
CA ALA A 86 1.68 -1.93 -5.59
C ALA A 86 1.82 -3.13 -4.64
N GLU A 87 0.77 -3.49 -3.90
CA GLU A 87 0.75 -4.64 -2.99
C GLU A 87 1.02 -5.98 -3.69
N LYS A 88 0.68 -6.10 -4.98
CA LYS A 88 0.95 -7.32 -5.75
C LYS A 88 2.44 -7.62 -5.90
N TYR A 89 3.28 -6.62 -5.75
CA TYR A 89 4.74 -6.70 -5.92
C TYR A 89 5.51 -6.77 -4.59
N LEU A 90 4.82 -6.87 -3.45
CA LEU A 90 5.48 -7.08 -2.16
C LEU A 90 6.37 -8.32 -2.21
N GLY A 91 7.63 -8.17 -1.75
CA GLY A 91 8.62 -9.23 -1.77
C GLY A 91 9.44 -9.33 -3.07
N VAL A 92 9.12 -8.57 -4.11
CA VAL A 92 9.95 -8.47 -5.32
C VAL A 92 11.30 -7.85 -4.97
N PRO A 93 12.44 -8.43 -5.43
CA PRO A 93 13.76 -7.90 -5.12
C PRO A 93 13.97 -6.47 -5.63
N TYR A 94 14.72 -5.67 -4.86
CA TYR A 94 15.25 -4.43 -5.39
C TYR A 94 16.34 -4.73 -6.43
N VAL A 95 16.24 -4.11 -7.60
CA VAL A 95 17.25 -4.15 -8.65
C VAL A 95 17.48 -2.72 -9.13
N TRP A 96 18.71 -2.24 -9.09
CA TRP A 96 19.06 -0.92 -9.62
C TRP A 96 18.70 -0.81 -11.11
N GLY A 97 17.94 0.23 -11.47
CA GLY A 97 17.41 0.40 -12.83
C GLY A 97 16.25 -0.53 -13.17
N GLY A 98 15.78 -1.36 -12.22
CA GLY A 98 14.71 -2.32 -12.42
C GLY A 98 13.33 -1.66 -12.62
N THR A 99 12.58 -2.17 -13.59
CA THR A 99 11.25 -1.64 -13.99
C THR A 99 10.23 -2.74 -14.22
N THR A 100 10.51 -3.96 -13.79
CA THR A 100 9.65 -5.14 -14.06
C THR A 100 9.44 -5.97 -12.79
N PRO A 101 8.45 -6.87 -12.76
CA PRO A 101 8.24 -7.80 -11.64
C PRO A 101 9.40 -8.73 -11.32
N ASN A 102 10.44 -8.79 -12.15
CA ASN A 102 11.68 -9.51 -11.83
C ASN A 102 12.61 -8.73 -10.90
N GLY A 103 12.38 -7.42 -10.75
CA GLY A 103 13.09 -6.52 -9.86
C GLY A 103 12.76 -5.07 -10.16
N PHE A 104 12.64 -4.28 -9.12
CA PHE A 104 12.35 -2.85 -9.19
C PHE A 104 13.39 -2.02 -8.45
N ASP A 105 13.70 -0.82 -8.98
CA ASP A 105 14.16 0.27 -8.13
C ASP A 105 12.96 1.11 -7.63
N CYS A 106 13.22 2.13 -6.80
CA CYS A 106 12.14 2.90 -6.16
C CYS A 106 11.20 3.55 -7.17
N SER A 107 11.72 4.28 -8.14
CA SER A 107 10.94 4.97 -9.17
C SER A 107 10.43 4.04 -10.27
N GLY A 108 11.12 2.92 -10.52
CA GLY A 108 10.66 1.87 -11.44
C GLY A 108 9.42 1.14 -10.93
N LEU A 109 9.33 0.87 -9.63
CA LEU A 109 8.11 0.35 -9.01
C LEU A 109 6.95 1.34 -9.21
N VAL A 110 7.16 2.61 -8.87
CA VAL A 110 6.13 3.66 -9.03
C VAL A 110 5.67 3.76 -10.48
N GLN A 111 6.63 3.83 -11.42
CA GLN A 111 6.31 3.91 -12.84
C GLN A 111 5.52 2.70 -13.33
N TYR A 112 5.93 1.50 -12.94
CA TYR A 112 5.25 0.28 -13.34
C TYR A 112 3.81 0.23 -12.82
N VAL A 113 3.61 0.50 -11.54
CA VAL A 113 2.29 0.53 -10.89
C VAL A 113 1.38 1.59 -11.54
N CYS A 114 1.87 2.80 -11.71
CA CYS A 114 1.09 3.87 -12.33
C CYS A 114 0.72 3.55 -13.78
N ASN A 115 1.68 3.07 -14.57
CA ASN A 115 1.44 2.72 -15.99
C ASN A 115 0.41 1.59 -16.14
N SER A 116 0.40 0.59 -15.24
CA SER A 116 -0.59 -0.49 -15.29
C SER A 116 -2.04 0.00 -15.10
N LEU A 117 -2.18 1.19 -14.49
CA LEU A 117 -3.46 1.86 -14.26
C LEU A 117 -3.72 3.02 -15.27
N GLY A 118 -2.88 3.13 -16.32
CA GLY A 118 -3.01 4.18 -17.33
C GLY A 118 -2.53 5.57 -16.89
N ILE A 119 -1.80 5.65 -15.78
CA ILE A 119 -1.24 6.90 -15.24
C ILE A 119 0.22 7.01 -15.67
N ASN A 120 0.55 8.01 -16.47
CA ASN A 120 1.91 8.22 -16.95
C ASN A 120 2.73 9.04 -15.94
N VAL A 121 3.86 8.48 -15.52
CA VAL A 121 4.85 9.15 -14.68
C VAL A 121 6.25 8.98 -15.25
N ASN A 122 7.14 9.94 -14.95
CA ASN A 122 8.52 9.91 -15.41
C ASN A 122 9.29 8.71 -14.85
N ARG A 123 10.48 8.42 -15.41
CA ARG A 123 11.26 7.24 -15.01
C ARG A 123 11.99 7.42 -13.68
N VAL A 124 12.60 8.56 -13.44
CA VAL A 124 13.45 8.78 -12.26
C VAL A 124 12.73 9.59 -11.19
N ALA A 125 13.06 9.36 -9.93
CA ALA A 125 12.37 9.98 -8.80
C ALA A 125 12.35 11.51 -8.86
N GLU A 126 13.46 12.14 -9.25
CA GLU A 126 13.55 13.59 -9.37
C GLU A 126 12.57 14.16 -10.42
N ASP A 127 12.36 13.47 -11.53
CA ASP A 127 11.40 13.89 -12.54
C ASP A 127 9.96 13.51 -12.16
N GLN A 128 9.78 12.40 -11.42
CA GLN A 128 8.47 12.04 -10.84
C GLN A 128 8.00 13.11 -9.85
N PHE A 129 8.92 13.77 -9.14
CA PHE A 129 8.60 14.88 -8.25
C PHE A 129 7.99 16.11 -8.96
N LYS A 130 8.08 16.17 -10.29
CA LYS A 130 7.47 17.21 -11.14
C LYS A 130 6.11 16.78 -11.70
N ASN A 131 5.70 15.51 -11.53
CA ASN A 131 4.42 15.00 -12.01
C ASN A 131 3.26 15.39 -11.08
N GLY A 132 2.07 15.48 -11.63
CA GLY A 132 0.84 15.69 -10.88
C GLY A 132 0.77 17.00 -10.10
N THR A 133 -0.02 16.98 -9.02
CA THR A 133 -0.26 18.13 -8.14
C THR A 133 0.47 17.95 -6.82
N ALA A 134 1.07 19.02 -6.29
CA ALA A 134 1.69 18.99 -4.95
C ALA A 134 0.63 18.76 -3.87
N VAL A 135 0.98 17.95 -2.88
CA VAL A 135 0.11 17.61 -1.73
C VAL A 135 0.85 17.94 -0.45
N ASN A 136 0.17 18.62 0.47
CA ASN A 136 0.70 18.88 1.81
C ASN A 136 0.75 17.58 2.63
N LYS A 137 1.67 17.49 3.60
CA LYS A 137 1.85 16.27 4.39
C LYS A 137 0.59 15.86 5.17
N ASP A 138 -0.18 16.82 5.66
CA ASP A 138 -1.44 16.64 6.38
C ASP A 138 -2.65 16.29 5.49
N GLU A 139 -2.50 16.44 4.17
CA GLU A 139 -3.52 16.12 3.16
C GLU A 139 -3.21 14.81 2.39
N LEU A 140 -2.20 14.05 2.84
CA LEU A 140 -1.81 12.79 2.22
C LEU A 140 -2.95 11.78 2.18
N GLN A 141 -3.15 11.19 1.01
CA GLN A 141 -4.12 10.12 0.78
C GLN A 141 -3.42 8.89 0.17
N PRO A 142 -3.94 7.67 0.42
CA PRO A 142 -3.42 6.48 -0.24
C PRO A 142 -3.28 6.68 -1.75
N GLY A 143 -2.15 6.23 -2.32
CA GLY A 143 -1.82 6.40 -3.74
C GLY A 143 -1.02 7.66 -4.06
N ASP A 144 -0.87 8.61 -3.13
CA ASP A 144 0.05 9.74 -3.31
C ASP A 144 1.50 9.24 -3.36
N LEU A 145 2.29 9.86 -4.23
CA LEU A 145 3.72 9.59 -4.31
C LEU A 145 4.43 10.45 -3.27
N VAL A 146 5.25 9.83 -2.43
CA VAL A 146 6.01 10.50 -1.36
C VAL A 146 7.50 10.47 -1.67
N PHE A 147 8.16 11.61 -1.54
CA PHE A 147 9.52 11.83 -2.00
C PHE A 147 10.45 12.21 -0.86
N PHE A 148 11.70 11.77 -1.01
CA PHE A 148 12.75 12.00 -0.03
C PHE A 148 13.98 12.56 -0.70
N GLU A 149 14.57 13.60 -0.07
CA GLU A 149 15.75 14.28 -0.57
C GLU A 149 16.96 14.09 0.34
N GLN A 150 18.13 14.20 -0.25
CA GLN A 150 19.38 14.34 0.46
C GLN A 150 20.27 15.32 -0.30
N ASN A 151 20.80 16.34 0.39
CA ASN A 151 21.65 17.39 -0.18
C ASN A 151 21.00 18.14 -1.37
N GLY A 152 19.69 18.37 -1.31
CA GLY A 152 18.94 19.07 -2.36
C GLY A 152 18.60 18.23 -3.60
N TYR A 153 18.82 16.92 -3.53
CA TYR A 153 18.53 15.98 -4.62
C TYR A 153 17.47 14.96 -4.20
N ILE A 154 16.41 14.80 -5.00
CA ILE A 154 15.38 13.78 -4.79
C ILE A 154 15.94 12.40 -5.16
N HIS A 155 16.30 11.63 -4.17
CA HIS A 155 16.95 10.34 -4.36
C HIS A 155 16.03 9.13 -4.20
N HIS A 156 14.83 9.32 -3.64
CA HIS A 156 13.93 8.22 -3.32
C HIS A 156 12.46 8.61 -3.43
N VAL A 157 11.62 7.61 -3.75
CA VAL A 157 10.17 7.73 -3.85
C VAL A 157 9.49 6.46 -3.34
N GLY A 158 8.31 6.63 -2.75
CA GLY A 158 7.40 5.54 -2.38
C GLY A 158 5.95 5.90 -2.69
N ILE A 159 5.07 4.94 -2.56
CA ILE A 159 3.62 5.09 -2.69
C ILE A 159 3.02 5.14 -1.28
N TYR A 160 2.39 6.24 -0.92
CA TYR A 160 1.74 6.38 0.37
C TYR A 160 0.56 5.41 0.48
N ALA A 161 0.51 4.65 1.56
CA ALA A 161 -0.50 3.60 1.77
C ALA A 161 -1.45 3.89 2.94
N GLY A 162 -1.39 5.12 3.50
CA GLY A 162 -2.15 5.49 4.69
C GLY A 162 -1.35 5.33 5.99
N ASP A 163 -1.80 5.96 7.07
CA ASP A 163 -1.27 5.87 8.45
C ASP A 163 0.25 6.04 8.58
N GLY A 164 0.82 6.97 7.82
CA GLY A 164 2.26 7.20 7.84
C GLY A 164 3.10 6.07 7.24
N MET A 165 2.47 5.15 6.49
CA MET A 165 3.11 4.03 5.81
C MET A 165 3.25 4.29 4.30
N MET A 166 4.30 3.75 3.70
CA MET A 166 4.49 3.72 2.25
C MET A 166 4.87 2.31 1.78
N ILE A 167 4.56 2.01 0.52
CA ILE A 167 5.12 0.86 -0.21
C ILE A 167 6.26 1.38 -1.08
N HIS A 168 7.42 0.75 -1.00
CA HIS A 168 8.59 1.16 -1.77
C HIS A 168 9.56 0.00 -2.06
N ALA A 169 10.44 0.19 -3.04
CA ALA A 169 11.63 -0.63 -3.28
C ALA A 169 12.84 0.12 -2.69
N PRO A 170 13.39 -0.29 -1.54
CA PRO A 170 14.30 0.57 -0.76
C PRO A 170 15.74 0.64 -1.29
N ARG A 171 16.40 -0.50 -1.49
CA ARG A 171 17.83 -0.58 -1.87
C ARG A 171 18.24 -2.01 -2.22
N THR A 172 19.42 -2.14 -2.80
CA THR A 172 20.06 -3.43 -3.09
C THR A 172 20.11 -4.34 -1.84
N GLY A 173 19.76 -5.61 -2.03
CA GLY A 173 19.71 -6.61 -0.97
C GLY A 173 18.42 -6.60 -0.15
N ASP A 174 17.47 -5.75 -0.51
CA ASP A 174 16.13 -5.69 0.10
C ASP A 174 15.04 -5.97 -0.95
N VAL A 175 13.78 -5.90 -0.54
CA VAL A 175 12.61 -6.21 -1.38
C VAL A 175 11.59 -5.08 -1.29
N VAL A 176 10.66 -5.02 -2.24
CA VAL A 176 9.45 -4.19 -2.14
C VAL A 176 8.73 -4.53 -0.85
N LYS A 177 8.41 -3.51 -0.07
CA LYS A 177 7.83 -3.68 1.27
C LYS A 177 7.08 -2.45 1.76
N TYR A 178 6.28 -2.64 2.78
CA TYR A 178 5.78 -1.53 3.60
C TYR A 178 6.89 -0.96 4.48
N GLN A 179 6.90 0.36 4.64
CA GLN A 179 7.85 1.09 5.48
C GLN A 179 7.17 2.27 6.13
N SER A 180 7.40 2.46 7.44
CA SER A 180 6.94 3.67 8.12
C SER A 180 7.76 4.87 7.68
N MET A 181 7.07 5.95 7.31
CA MET A 181 7.66 7.27 7.03
C MET A 181 8.02 8.03 8.31
N GLU A 182 7.52 7.58 9.47
CA GLU A 182 7.71 8.24 10.76
C GLU A 182 9.01 7.80 11.47
N THR A 183 9.88 7.02 10.80
CA THR A 183 11.25 6.79 11.29
C THR A 183 12.08 8.07 11.16
N ASP A 184 13.06 8.28 12.02
CA ASP A 184 13.91 9.48 11.99
C ASP A 184 14.59 9.67 10.62
N TYR A 185 14.99 8.58 9.97
CA TYR A 185 15.58 8.59 8.64
C TYR A 185 14.65 9.21 7.59
N TYR A 186 13.43 8.67 7.43
CA TYR A 186 12.49 9.17 6.42
C TYR A 186 11.89 10.52 6.79
N ARG A 187 11.64 10.77 8.07
CA ARG A 187 11.10 12.04 8.53
C ARG A 187 12.05 13.21 8.28
N SER A 188 13.35 13.00 8.47
CA SER A 188 14.37 14.03 8.24
C SER A 188 14.63 14.34 6.76
N GLN A 189 14.27 13.41 5.85
CA GLN A 189 14.51 13.53 4.41
C GLN A 189 13.24 13.80 3.60
N TYR A 190 12.07 13.90 4.25
CA TYR A 190 10.82 14.12 3.53
C TYR A 190 10.85 15.45 2.77
N ALA A 191 10.71 15.37 1.43
CA ALA A 191 10.77 16.52 0.52
C ALA A 191 9.38 17.01 0.08
N GLY A 192 8.36 16.14 0.12
CA GLY A 192 7.02 16.47 -0.32
C GLY A 192 6.30 15.29 -0.97
N ALA A 193 5.10 15.56 -1.47
CA ALA A 193 4.29 14.56 -2.15
C ALA A 193 3.62 15.07 -3.41
N ARG A 194 3.20 14.13 -4.27
CA ARG A 194 2.51 14.39 -5.53
C ARG A 194 1.31 13.46 -5.69
N ARG A 195 0.17 14.02 -6.09
CA ARG A 195 -1.02 13.28 -6.53
C ARG A 195 -1.03 13.25 -8.04
N VAL A 196 -1.04 12.04 -8.62
CA VAL A 196 -0.89 11.80 -10.06
C VAL A 196 -2.14 11.22 -10.74
N TYR A 197 -3.26 11.15 -10.02
CA TYR A 197 -4.53 10.56 -10.47
C TYR A 197 -5.71 11.51 -10.38
#